data_f3e3f915a81057d5106047125eba68c3
#
_entry.id   f3e3f915a81057d5106047125eba68c3
#
_cell.length_a   1.000
_cell.length_b   1.000
_cell.length_c   1.000
_cell.angle_alpha   90.00
_cell.angle_beta   90.00
_cell.angle_gamma   90.00
#
_symmetry.space_group_name_H-M   'P 1'
#
loop_
_entity.id
_entity.type
_entity.pdbx_description
1 polymer ?
#
loop_
_entity_poly.entity_id
_entity_poly.type
_entity_poly.pdbx_seq_one_letter_code
_entity_poly.pdbx_strand_id
1 'polypeptide(L)'
;ADLLREDRVHLIITPRPPPAGDVLQRRLFEDRYACFYDASVRGAPTSLDDYLRAEHLTVVYESRGPLDIDRALTERGVLRRFAAVVANFSGIPPFLRGSPYLATLPSLVGREMLRGFAQAAPPLPCPPMPMYVVWHQRDHLNPLHRWVRRELDAVVAAMLEGKTATDP
;
A
#
# COMPACT_ATOMS: atom_id res chain seq x y z
N ALA A 1 -16.91 0.25 -8.21
CA ALA A 1 -17.92 -0.75 -8.58
C ALA A 1 -18.13 -0.81 -10.11
N ASP A 2 -18.15 0.34 -10.80
CA ASP A 2 -18.55 0.42 -12.22
C ASP A 2 -17.67 -0.42 -13.16
N LEU A 3 -16.37 -0.42 -12.97
CA LEU A 3 -15.46 -1.27 -13.75
C LEU A 3 -15.81 -2.76 -13.67
N LEU A 4 -16.31 -3.23 -12.52
CA LEU A 4 -16.79 -4.61 -12.34
C LEU A 4 -18.16 -4.82 -13.01
N ARG A 5 -19.06 -3.82 -12.92
CA ARG A 5 -20.39 -3.87 -13.55
C ARG A 5 -20.31 -3.89 -15.06
N GLU A 6 -19.41 -3.09 -15.61
CA GLU A 6 -19.16 -2.97 -17.06
C GLU A 6 -18.27 -4.07 -17.63
N ASP A 7 -17.88 -5.05 -16.81
CA ASP A 7 -17.00 -6.18 -17.19
C ASP A 7 -15.62 -5.76 -17.72
N ARG A 8 -15.19 -4.57 -17.34
CA ARG A 8 -13.86 -4.03 -17.71
C ARG A 8 -12.74 -4.62 -16.86
N VAL A 9 -13.08 -5.08 -15.66
CA VAL A 9 -12.19 -5.83 -14.77
C VAL A 9 -12.98 -6.93 -14.09
N HIS A 10 -12.35 -8.05 -13.81
CA HIS A 10 -13.00 -9.22 -13.21
C HIS A 10 -12.80 -9.28 -11.69
N LEU A 11 -11.68 -8.76 -11.19
CA LEU A 11 -11.33 -8.69 -9.77
C LEU A 11 -10.66 -7.34 -9.48
N ILE A 12 -10.86 -6.84 -8.28
CA ILE A 12 -10.15 -5.67 -7.75
C ILE A 12 -9.53 -6.04 -6.41
N ILE A 13 -8.26 -5.70 -6.21
CA ILE A 13 -7.62 -5.76 -4.88
C ILE A 13 -7.55 -4.33 -4.35
N THR A 14 -8.12 -4.09 -3.17
CA THR A 14 -8.24 -2.73 -2.63
C THR A 14 -8.32 -2.75 -1.10
N PRO A 15 -7.75 -1.74 -0.41
CA PRO A 15 -7.97 -1.56 1.03
C PRO A 15 -9.36 -0.99 1.35
N ARG A 16 -10.05 -0.44 0.34
CA ARG A 16 -11.37 0.20 0.46
C ARG A 16 -12.34 -0.38 -0.53
N PRO A 17 -12.99 -1.50 -0.19
CA PRO A 17 -14.02 -2.08 -1.05
C PRO A 17 -15.23 -1.13 -1.16
N PRO A 18 -15.82 -1.00 -2.36
CA PRO A 18 -16.98 -0.16 -2.55
C PRO A 18 -18.20 -0.74 -1.81
N PRO A 19 -19.00 0.08 -1.13
CA PRO A 19 -20.26 -0.35 -0.53
C PRO A 19 -21.33 -0.49 -1.62
N ALA A 20 -21.42 -1.66 -2.27
CA ALA A 20 -22.39 -1.93 -3.32
C ALA A 20 -23.00 -3.32 -3.15
N GLY A 21 -24.33 -3.43 -3.25
CA GLY A 21 -25.05 -4.68 -3.00
C GLY A 21 -24.83 -5.77 -4.06
N ASP A 22 -24.36 -5.39 -5.24
CA ASP A 22 -24.03 -6.29 -6.36
C ASP A 22 -22.55 -6.70 -6.40
N VAL A 23 -21.77 -6.28 -5.41
CA VAL A 23 -20.35 -6.54 -5.32
C VAL A 23 -20.05 -7.35 -4.06
N LEU A 24 -19.39 -8.48 -4.25
CA LEU A 24 -18.93 -9.33 -3.16
C LEU A 24 -17.49 -9.01 -2.83
N GLN A 25 -17.14 -9.15 -1.56
CA GLN A 25 -15.82 -8.88 -1.06
C GLN A 25 -15.39 -9.93 -0.05
N ARG A 26 -14.10 -10.18 0.02
CA ARG A 26 -13.48 -11.04 1.03
C ARG A 26 -12.12 -10.46 1.42
N ARG A 27 -11.84 -10.46 2.72
CA ARG A 27 -10.50 -10.09 3.22
C ARG A 27 -9.48 -11.07 2.65
N LEU A 28 -8.41 -10.53 2.07
CA LEU A 28 -7.36 -11.29 1.41
C LEU A 28 -6.12 -11.40 2.32
N PHE A 29 -5.63 -10.26 2.81
CA PHE A 29 -4.54 -10.17 3.78
C PHE A 29 -4.58 -8.82 4.50
N GLU A 30 -3.65 -8.60 5.40
CA GLU A 30 -3.40 -7.31 6.01
C GLU A 30 -1.96 -6.88 5.73
N ASP A 31 -1.77 -5.67 5.22
CA ASP A 31 -0.48 -5.01 5.11
C ASP A 31 -0.33 -3.96 6.22
N ARG A 32 0.83 -3.38 6.34
CA ARG A 32 1.15 -2.28 7.26
C ARG A 32 1.88 -1.18 6.51
N TYR A 33 1.94 -0.01 7.10
CA TYR A 33 2.82 1.04 6.61
C TYR A 33 4.26 0.81 7.07
N ALA A 34 5.21 1.11 6.19
CA ALA A 34 6.63 1.18 6.48
C ALA A 34 7.18 2.51 5.97
N CYS A 35 8.17 3.04 6.68
CA CYS A 35 8.91 4.22 6.29
C CYS A 35 10.17 3.78 5.53
N PHE A 36 10.22 4.07 4.24
CA PHE A 36 11.36 3.75 3.37
C PHE A 36 12.31 4.94 3.27
N TYR A 37 13.62 4.64 3.18
CA TYR A 37 14.67 5.64 3.05
C TYR A 37 15.93 5.03 2.42
N ASP A 38 16.80 5.89 1.91
CA ASP A 38 18.13 5.47 1.41
C ASP A 38 19.12 5.43 2.57
N ALA A 39 19.53 4.22 2.98
CA ALA A 39 20.45 4.02 4.11
C ALA A 39 21.87 4.55 3.85
N SER A 40 22.23 4.84 2.59
CA SER A 40 23.52 5.46 2.27
C SER A 40 23.54 6.97 2.59
N VAL A 41 22.37 7.58 2.76
CA VAL A 41 22.22 9.03 2.97
C VAL A 41 21.73 9.36 4.38
N ARG A 42 20.81 8.55 4.93
CA ARG A 42 20.24 8.80 6.26
C ARG A 42 19.94 7.50 7.01
N GLY A 43 19.78 7.61 8.33
CA GLY A 43 19.25 6.54 9.17
C GLY A 43 17.71 6.53 9.22
N ALA A 44 17.16 5.50 9.87
CA ALA A 44 15.74 5.43 10.18
C ALA A 44 15.29 6.66 11.02
N PRO A 45 14.05 7.15 10.85
CA PRO A 45 13.51 8.16 11.73
C PRO A 45 13.33 7.58 13.14
N THR A 46 13.96 8.21 14.14
CA THR A 46 14.01 7.71 15.53
C THR A 46 12.89 8.26 16.41
N SER A 47 12.25 9.34 15.99
CA SER A 47 11.17 10.02 16.72
C SER A 47 10.15 10.64 15.75
N LEU A 48 8.99 11.02 16.31
CA LEU A 48 8.00 11.79 15.54
C LEU A 48 8.58 13.11 15.03
N ASP A 49 9.36 13.82 15.87
CA ASP A 49 9.98 15.08 15.47
C ASP A 49 10.99 14.92 14.32
N ASP A 50 11.82 13.86 14.38
CA ASP A 50 12.75 13.55 13.28
C ASP A 50 12.00 13.23 12.00
N TYR A 51 10.92 12.46 12.10
CA TYR A 51 10.04 12.13 10.99
C TYR A 51 9.39 13.38 10.37
N LEU A 52 8.87 14.30 11.20
CA LEU A 52 8.17 15.50 10.72
C LEU A 52 9.12 16.58 10.18
N ARG A 53 10.37 16.63 10.66
CA ARG A 53 11.40 17.54 10.11
C ARG A 53 11.89 17.10 8.74
N ALA A 54 11.82 15.82 8.42
CA ALA A 54 12.20 15.32 7.10
C ALA A 54 11.24 15.82 6.01
N GLU A 55 11.70 15.79 4.78
CA GLU A 55 10.86 15.92 3.61
C GLU A 55 10.43 14.54 3.13
N HIS A 56 9.21 14.45 2.62
CA HIS A 56 8.57 13.19 2.30
C HIS A 56 8.26 13.08 0.81
N LEU A 57 8.22 11.83 0.35
CA LEU A 57 7.62 11.45 -0.93
C LEU A 57 6.30 10.76 -0.65
N THR A 58 5.30 11.04 -1.47
CA THR A 58 4.01 10.34 -1.40
C THR A 58 3.43 10.05 -2.77
N VAL A 59 2.39 9.23 -2.78
CA VAL A 59 1.63 8.86 -3.97
C VAL A 59 0.23 9.46 -3.87
N VAL A 60 -0.17 10.20 -4.88
CA VAL A 60 -1.54 10.68 -5.05
C VAL A 60 -2.09 10.14 -6.36
N TYR A 61 -3.06 9.25 -6.27
CA TYR A 61 -3.72 8.70 -7.45
C TYR A 61 -4.72 9.71 -8.02
N GLU A 62 -4.67 9.93 -9.32
CA GLU A 62 -5.59 10.83 -10.02
C GLU A 62 -7.07 10.53 -9.70
N SER A 63 -7.44 9.25 -9.66
CA SER A 63 -8.82 8.80 -9.45
C SER A 63 -9.20 8.54 -7.99
N ARG A 64 -8.23 8.46 -7.06
CA ARG A 64 -8.46 8.04 -5.66
C ARG A 64 -7.94 9.03 -4.62
N GLY A 65 -7.17 10.03 -5.06
CA GLY A 65 -6.52 11.00 -4.19
C GLY A 65 -5.37 10.41 -3.37
N PRO A 66 -5.06 11.01 -2.20
CA PRO A 66 -3.93 10.65 -1.37
C PRO A 66 -4.10 9.27 -0.72
N LEU A 67 -2.99 8.71 -0.26
CA LEU A 67 -2.96 7.48 0.54
C LEU A 67 -3.74 7.66 1.85
N ASP A 68 -4.25 6.54 2.40
CA ASP A 68 -5.00 6.56 3.66
C ASP A 68 -4.17 7.11 4.82
N ILE A 69 -2.86 6.85 4.83
CA ILE A 69 -1.95 7.42 5.83
C ILE A 69 -1.92 8.95 5.74
N ASP A 70 -1.88 9.52 4.54
CA ASP A 70 -1.82 10.97 4.36
C ASP A 70 -3.10 11.64 4.85
N ARG A 71 -4.25 11.05 4.56
CA ARG A 71 -5.54 11.54 5.07
C ARG A 71 -5.63 11.42 6.58
N ALA A 72 -5.30 10.26 7.14
CA ALA A 72 -5.37 10.03 8.58
C ALA A 72 -4.43 10.97 9.37
N LEU A 73 -3.28 11.31 8.82
CA LEU A 73 -2.36 12.28 9.43
C LEU A 73 -2.91 13.69 9.34
N THR A 74 -3.42 14.09 8.19
CA THR A 74 -4.04 15.42 7.98
C THR A 74 -5.24 15.62 8.90
N GLU A 75 -6.10 14.63 9.05
CA GLU A 75 -7.25 14.65 9.96
C GLU A 75 -6.85 14.82 11.43
N ARG A 76 -5.66 14.36 11.80
CA ARG A 76 -5.08 14.54 13.15
C ARG A 76 -4.26 15.83 13.31
N GLY A 77 -4.25 16.69 12.29
CA GLY A 77 -3.45 17.91 12.28
C GLY A 77 -1.94 17.68 12.12
N VAL A 78 -1.53 16.48 11.74
CA VAL A 78 -0.12 16.15 11.48
C VAL A 78 0.21 16.46 10.03
N LEU A 79 0.95 17.53 9.81
CA LEU A 79 1.34 17.99 8.48
C LEU A 79 2.76 17.54 8.17
N ARG A 80 2.93 16.85 7.03
CA ARG A 80 4.23 16.50 6.48
C ARG A 80 4.60 17.44 5.33
N ARG A 81 5.88 17.71 5.19
CA ARG A 81 6.41 18.47 4.03
C ARG A 81 6.69 17.47 2.91
N PHE A 82 6.12 17.69 1.74
CA PHE A 82 6.34 16.83 0.58
C PHE A 82 7.37 17.47 -0.36
N ALA A 83 8.50 16.77 -0.58
CA ALA A 83 9.49 17.10 -1.59
C ALA A 83 8.98 16.79 -2.99
N ALA A 84 8.26 15.67 -3.13
CA ALA A 84 7.60 15.30 -4.37
C ALA A 84 6.34 14.46 -4.12
N VAL A 85 5.40 14.59 -5.04
CA VAL A 85 4.17 13.81 -5.12
C VAL A 85 4.16 13.11 -6.48
N VAL A 86 4.03 11.80 -6.48
CA VAL A 86 4.04 10.98 -7.71
C VAL A 86 2.71 10.27 -7.92
N ALA A 87 2.43 9.88 -9.17
CA ALA A 87 1.14 9.27 -9.52
C ALA A 87 1.03 7.77 -9.15
N ASN A 88 2.15 7.10 -8.87
CA ASN A 88 2.19 5.67 -8.55
C ASN A 88 3.46 5.31 -7.77
N PHE A 89 3.50 4.10 -7.21
CA PHE A 89 4.62 3.64 -6.39
C PHE A 89 5.94 3.50 -7.19
N SER A 90 5.89 3.20 -8.48
CA SER A 90 7.10 3.06 -9.31
C SER A 90 7.80 4.40 -9.55
N GLY A 91 7.13 5.52 -9.30
CA GLY A 91 7.71 6.85 -9.32
C GLY A 91 8.56 7.19 -8.08
N ILE A 92 8.47 6.43 -6.99
CA ILE A 92 9.18 6.73 -5.74
C ILE A 92 10.70 6.47 -5.82
N PRO A 93 11.20 5.32 -6.33
CA PRO A 93 12.62 4.98 -6.30
C PRO A 93 13.56 6.04 -6.88
N PRO A 94 13.25 6.69 -8.02
CA PRO A 94 14.14 7.70 -8.59
C PRO A 94 14.37 8.92 -7.69
N PHE A 95 13.35 9.33 -6.93
CA PHE A 95 13.43 10.46 -6.00
C PHE A 95 14.00 10.08 -4.63
N LEU A 96 13.80 8.82 -4.21
CA LEU A 96 14.27 8.36 -2.92
C LEU A 96 15.77 8.03 -2.92
N ARG A 97 16.29 7.55 -4.03
CA ARG A 97 17.70 7.16 -4.18
C ARG A 97 18.63 8.37 -4.06
N GLY A 98 19.63 8.28 -3.18
CA GLY A 98 20.60 9.34 -2.93
C GLY A 98 20.02 10.59 -2.27
N SER A 99 18.81 10.53 -1.73
CA SER A 99 18.13 11.65 -1.10
C SER A 99 17.94 11.44 0.41
N PRO A 100 17.78 12.52 1.20
CA PRO A 100 17.44 12.42 2.61
C PRO A 100 15.92 12.22 2.85
N TYR A 101 15.15 11.99 1.82
CA TYR A 101 13.69 11.91 1.90
C TYR A 101 13.21 10.64 2.57
N LEU A 102 11.98 10.67 3.05
CA LEU A 102 11.25 9.54 3.59
C LEU A 102 10.03 9.24 2.70
N ALA A 103 9.70 7.97 2.54
CA ALA A 103 8.46 7.55 1.89
C ALA A 103 7.70 6.58 2.79
N THR A 104 6.53 6.99 3.32
CA THR A 104 5.68 6.12 4.14
C THR A 104 4.63 5.47 3.26
N LEU A 105 4.81 4.19 2.99
CA LEU A 105 4.09 3.42 1.97
C LEU A 105 3.69 2.03 2.52
N PRO A 106 2.80 1.29 1.83
CA PRO A 106 2.54 -0.10 2.15
C PRO A 106 3.82 -0.94 2.20
N SER A 107 3.99 -1.76 3.23
CA SER A 107 5.26 -2.48 3.47
C SER A 107 5.62 -3.46 2.36
N LEU A 108 4.61 -4.04 1.70
CA LEU A 108 4.81 -4.99 0.60
C LEU A 108 5.43 -4.36 -0.66
N VAL A 109 5.34 -3.04 -0.84
CA VAL A 109 6.02 -2.33 -1.93
C VAL A 109 7.55 -2.48 -1.82
N GLY A 110 8.06 -2.68 -0.61
CA GLY A 110 9.49 -2.91 -0.35
C GLY A 110 10.05 -4.19 -0.96
N ARG A 111 9.23 -5.18 -1.23
CA ARG A 111 9.69 -6.48 -1.74
C ARG A 111 10.24 -6.41 -3.16
N GLU A 112 9.63 -5.59 -3.99
CA GLU A 112 9.99 -5.46 -5.41
C GLU A 112 10.41 -4.04 -5.77
N MET A 113 9.48 -3.10 -5.74
CA MET A 113 9.71 -1.73 -6.24
C MET A 113 10.74 -0.96 -5.42
N LEU A 114 10.78 -1.19 -4.10
CA LEU A 114 11.71 -0.53 -3.18
C LEU A 114 12.76 -1.50 -2.64
N ARG A 115 13.02 -2.59 -3.35
CA ARG A 115 14.14 -3.49 -3.05
C ARG A 115 15.46 -2.70 -3.08
N GLY A 116 16.23 -2.82 -2.01
CA GLY A 116 17.50 -2.08 -1.83
C GLY A 116 17.36 -0.74 -1.11
N PHE A 117 16.16 -0.33 -0.73
CA PHE A 117 15.96 0.73 0.27
C PHE A 117 15.76 0.12 1.65
N ALA A 118 16.23 0.82 2.66
CA ALA A 118 15.97 0.44 4.04
C ALA A 118 14.53 0.80 4.42
N GLN A 119 13.98 0.05 5.37
CA GLN A 119 12.65 0.30 5.90
C GLN A 119 12.65 0.25 7.43
N ALA A 120 11.81 1.06 8.04
CA ALA A 120 11.55 1.08 9.47
C ALA A 120 10.06 1.24 9.76
N ALA A 121 9.64 0.92 10.97
CA ALA A 121 8.29 1.27 11.42
C ALA A 121 8.16 2.80 11.47
N PRO A 122 7.05 3.38 10.97
CA PRO A 122 6.79 4.80 11.16
C PRO A 122 6.69 5.13 12.65
N PRO A 123 7.30 6.23 13.14
CA PRO A 123 7.27 6.58 14.56
C PRO A 123 5.94 7.25 15.00
N LEU A 124 4.83 6.78 14.45
CA LEU A 124 3.48 7.27 14.73
C LEU A 124 2.46 6.17 14.43
N PRO A 125 1.28 6.20 15.07
CA PRO A 125 0.20 5.27 14.78
C PRO A 125 -0.29 5.43 13.34
N CYS A 126 -0.26 4.33 12.58
CA CYS A 126 -0.78 4.27 11.22
C CYS A 126 -2.16 3.60 11.20
N PRO A 127 -3.03 3.95 10.24
CA PRO A 127 -4.29 3.26 10.07
C PRO A 127 -4.06 1.79 9.67
N PRO A 128 -4.97 0.87 10.03
CA PRO A 128 -4.91 -0.51 9.54
C PRO A 128 -5.05 -0.54 8.02
N MET A 129 -4.45 -1.54 7.39
CA MET A 129 -4.49 -1.71 5.94
C MET A 129 -4.96 -3.12 5.57
N PRO A 130 -6.23 -3.47 5.85
CA PRO A 130 -6.81 -4.70 5.37
C PRO A 130 -6.97 -4.64 3.85
N MET A 131 -6.50 -5.65 3.15
CA MET A 131 -6.64 -5.77 1.71
C MET A 131 -7.75 -6.76 1.39
N TYR A 132 -8.63 -6.37 0.47
CA TYR A 132 -9.79 -7.16 0.07
C TYR A 132 -9.67 -7.52 -1.41
N VAL A 133 -10.09 -8.73 -1.76
CA VAL A 133 -10.47 -9.08 -3.11
C VAL A 133 -11.95 -8.82 -3.31
N VAL A 134 -12.30 -8.17 -4.40
CA VAL A 134 -13.65 -7.70 -4.72
C VAL A 134 -14.02 -8.18 -6.12
N TRP A 135 -15.24 -8.69 -6.30
CA TRP A 135 -15.75 -9.17 -7.60
C TRP A 135 -17.26 -8.92 -7.72
N HIS A 136 -17.78 -8.92 -8.92
CA HIS A 136 -19.22 -8.78 -9.13
C HIS A 136 -19.95 -10.09 -8.79
N GLN A 137 -21.15 -10.00 -8.21
CA GLN A 137 -21.93 -11.16 -7.77
C GLN A 137 -22.26 -12.15 -8.90
N ARG A 138 -22.40 -11.69 -10.17
CA ARG A 138 -22.62 -12.56 -11.34
C ARG A 138 -21.51 -13.61 -11.49
N ASP A 139 -20.28 -13.29 -11.08
CA ASP A 139 -19.11 -14.15 -11.23
C ASP A 139 -18.86 -15.03 -9.99
N HIS A 140 -19.74 -14.96 -8.99
CA HIS A 140 -19.52 -15.66 -7.73
C HIS A 140 -19.43 -17.18 -7.92
N LEU A 141 -20.32 -17.75 -8.70
CA LEU A 141 -20.39 -19.19 -8.98
C LEU A 141 -19.64 -19.61 -10.24
N ASN A 142 -19.14 -18.67 -11.05
CA ASN A 142 -18.39 -18.96 -12.26
C ASN A 142 -17.14 -19.79 -11.95
N PRO A 143 -16.93 -20.97 -12.59
CA PRO A 143 -15.81 -21.87 -12.27
C PRO A 143 -14.43 -21.23 -12.49
N LEU A 144 -14.26 -20.44 -13.56
CA LEU A 144 -13.02 -19.73 -13.86
C LEU A 144 -12.72 -18.69 -12.79
N HIS A 145 -13.71 -17.87 -12.40
CA HIS A 145 -13.55 -16.88 -11.35
C HIS A 145 -13.26 -17.51 -9.98
N ARG A 146 -13.85 -18.66 -9.68
CA ARG A 146 -13.55 -19.43 -8.46
C ARG A 146 -12.11 -19.94 -8.47
N TRP A 147 -11.64 -20.42 -9.63
CA TRP A 147 -10.26 -20.87 -9.79
C TRP A 147 -9.29 -19.69 -9.60
N VAL A 148 -9.49 -18.55 -10.28
CA VAL A 148 -8.63 -17.36 -10.13
C VAL A 148 -8.57 -16.90 -8.67
N ARG A 149 -9.68 -16.89 -7.94
CA ARG A 149 -9.67 -16.51 -6.52
C ARG A 149 -8.89 -17.49 -5.64
N ARG A 150 -8.89 -18.80 -5.96
CA ARG A 150 -8.07 -19.79 -5.25
C ARG A 150 -6.58 -19.63 -5.55
N GLU A 151 -6.23 -19.41 -6.82
CA GLU A 151 -4.83 -19.12 -7.20
C GLU A 151 -4.33 -17.85 -6.51
N LEU A 152 -5.16 -16.82 -6.43
CA LEU A 152 -4.82 -15.60 -5.71
C LEU A 152 -4.55 -15.88 -4.21
N ASP A 153 -5.34 -16.74 -3.57
CA ASP A 153 -5.10 -17.14 -2.18
C ASP A 153 -3.76 -17.87 -2.03
N ALA A 154 -3.44 -18.78 -2.94
CA ALA A 154 -2.17 -19.51 -2.93
C ALA A 154 -0.96 -18.57 -3.10
N VAL A 155 -1.06 -17.63 -4.03
CA VAL A 155 -0.01 -16.61 -4.25
C VAL A 155 0.17 -15.72 -3.01
N VAL A 156 -0.93 -15.28 -2.41
CA VAL A 156 -0.88 -14.46 -1.18
C VAL A 156 -0.29 -15.25 -0.02
N ALA A 157 -0.68 -16.50 0.17
CA ALA A 157 -0.12 -17.35 1.22
C ALA A 157 1.41 -17.49 1.06
N ALA A 158 1.88 -17.85 -0.14
CA ALA A 158 3.31 -17.96 -0.45
C ALA A 158 4.05 -16.62 -0.24
N MET A 159 3.42 -15.51 -0.61
CA MET A 159 3.98 -14.17 -0.39
C MET A 159 4.12 -13.86 1.10
N LEU A 160 3.14 -14.21 1.93
CA LEU A 160 3.17 -13.94 3.36
C LEU A 160 4.15 -14.85 4.11
N GLU A 161 4.25 -16.13 3.72
CA GLU A 161 5.21 -17.08 4.29
C GLU A 161 6.66 -16.64 4.03
N GLY A 162 6.99 -16.15 2.86
CA GLY A 162 8.30 -15.56 2.55
C GLY A 162 8.63 -14.31 3.38
N LYS A 163 7.62 -13.74 4.09
CA LYS A 163 7.80 -12.63 5.04
C LYS A 163 8.27 -13.12 6.43
N THR A 164 7.89 -14.34 6.81
CA THR A 164 8.27 -14.94 8.09
C THR A 164 9.71 -15.48 8.10
N ALA A 165 10.30 -15.75 6.95
CA ALA A 165 11.67 -16.27 6.84
C ALA A 165 12.76 -15.17 6.92
N THR A 166 12.40 -13.88 6.97
CA THR A 166 13.34 -12.76 6.88
C THR A 166 13.17 -11.71 8.01
N ASP A 167 12.34 -11.97 9.01
CA ASP A 167 12.23 -11.11 10.20
C ASP A 167 13.06 -11.73 11.33
N PRO A 168 14.23 -11.14 11.71
CA PRO A 168 14.96 -11.49 12.93
C PRO A 168 14.25 -10.96 14.17
#